data_dafaf754f97d3831760db6e57b3036ec
#
_entry.id   dafaf754f97d3831760db6e57b3036ec
#
_cell.length_a   1.000
_cell.length_b   1.000
_cell.length_c   1.000
_cell.angle_alpha   90.00
_cell.angle_beta   90.00
_cell.angle_gamma   90.00
#
_symmetry.space_group_name_H-M   'P 1'
#
loop_
_entity.id
_entity.type
_entity.pdbx_description
1 polymer ?
#
loop_
_entity_poly.entity_id
_entity_poly.type
_entity_poly.pdbx_seq_one_letter_code
_entity_poly.pdbx_strand_id
1 'polypeptide(L)'
;LDRLGGSFFIKEMTMNKKSYSILAVAIAGSMSLAACGGGSSDDKGSSSEGGGKGGTLYYLSKRPAEHLDPQRMYIGRDLADMGRLTYRSLVQMPVTEDAAKADKPVADLATDTGKMSDGGKKWSFTLKDGVKWQDGKDITCEDLKYGLSRSFATDVITGGPNYALGFLDVPQKDGLPVYNGPYKKAGQADFDKAVACDGKTITYKFNKAWPDFNLAAASLRAFDPYRKDQDKGDKSNYAVFSNGPYKLQGTWQKGKGGTFVRNENYDAKTDGVRKALPDKIVFQEGLTNEVINQRLIADSGNDKNAVTDRAVPPSMYGQVTGKIADRSTNPQSPYVDYLVPNFKKMTNPKVRQALLAATSQDAWIKAGGGDKAYTNAYSIINPALTTAYAKNPAFKYGTGGNIEEAKKLLKEAGQPNPSIKFTYSGGTPTSQKQAAALKDTWEKAGFKVTLNELTDTYYDVIQNPNADGDIFWGGWGADWPSASTVIPALFDSRINLTAKSNGQDYGNYKSDEVNKMIDEAAKATSVDAAGEIYKKIDKKLGEDVAYIPLESQKFYLLRGSNVTNYIDNPATSMYPDLGSVGVKK
;
A
#
# COMPACT_ATOMS: atom_id res chain seq x y z
N LEU A 1 -15.03 -7.37 19.09
CA LEU A 1 -14.85 -7.79 17.69
C LEU A 1 -15.22 -6.70 16.66
N ASP A 2 -15.54 -5.50 17.12
CA ASP A 2 -16.05 -4.42 16.25
C ASP A 2 -15.01 -3.42 15.75
N ARG A 3 -13.73 -3.81 15.61
CA ARG A 3 -12.64 -2.88 15.23
C ARG A 3 -11.58 -3.45 14.27
N LEU A 4 -11.99 -4.24 13.30
CA LEU A 4 -11.09 -4.72 12.23
C LEU A 4 -11.37 -4.10 10.85
N GLY A 5 -12.07 -2.99 10.80
CA GLY A 5 -12.27 -2.23 9.56
C GLY A 5 -11.94 -0.77 9.81
N GLY A 6 -10.88 -0.27 9.19
CA GLY A 6 -10.52 1.14 9.20
C GLY A 6 -11.55 1.96 8.43
N SER A 7 -12.66 2.32 9.07
CA SER A 7 -13.64 3.28 8.54
C SER A 7 -13.15 4.69 8.87
N PHE A 8 -12.80 5.46 7.85
CA PHE A 8 -12.41 6.86 8.00
C PHE A 8 -13.63 7.76 7.82
N PHE A 9 -14.14 8.30 8.94
CA PHE A 9 -15.08 9.40 8.92
C PHE A 9 -14.36 10.73 8.65
N ILE A 10 -14.62 11.33 7.50
CA ILE A 10 -14.35 12.76 7.29
C ILE A 10 -15.66 13.51 7.63
N LYS A 11 -15.65 14.17 8.77
CA LYS A 11 -16.70 15.12 9.14
C LYS A 11 -16.45 16.42 8.38
N GLU A 12 -17.25 16.72 7.39
CA GLU A 12 -17.24 18.04 6.74
C GLU A 12 -17.68 19.10 7.75
N MET A 13 -16.76 20.02 8.06
CA MET A 13 -17.08 21.29 8.67
C MET A 13 -17.42 22.30 7.57
N THR A 14 -18.67 22.66 7.49
CA THR A 14 -19.16 23.81 6.71
C THR A 14 -18.46 25.10 7.16
N MET A 15 -17.60 25.64 6.31
CA MET A 15 -17.00 26.97 6.52
C MET A 15 -17.82 28.06 5.83
N ASN A 16 -18.31 28.99 6.62
CA ASN A 16 -18.95 30.23 6.21
C ASN A 16 -18.00 31.12 5.38
N LYS A 17 -18.54 31.59 4.24
CA LYS A 17 -17.89 32.59 3.38
C LYS A 17 -17.74 33.93 4.13
N LYS A 18 -16.52 34.39 4.32
CA LYS A 18 -16.22 35.82 4.50
C LYS A 18 -15.06 36.20 3.58
N SER A 19 -15.34 37.20 2.77
CA SER A 19 -14.46 37.83 1.80
C SER A 19 -13.26 38.48 2.49
N TYR A 20 -12.06 38.34 1.90
CA TYR A 20 -10.95 39.26 2.15
C TYR A 20 -10.28 39.68 0.85
N SER A 21 -10.06 40.99 0.80
CA SER A 21 -9.56 41.78 -0.32
C SER A 21 -8.07 41.55 -0.59
N ILE A 22 -7.73 41.72 -1.85
CA ILE A 22 -6.40 41.71 -2.46
C ILE A 22 -5.58 42.91 -1.97
N LEU A 23 -4.31 42.68 -1.58
CA LEU A 23 -3.30 43.74 -1.56
C LEU A 23 -2.06 43.22 -2.30
N ALA A 24 -1.80 43.82 -3.46
CA ALA A 24 -0.60 43.63 -4.25
C ALA A 24 0.50 44.56 -3.73
N VAL A 25 1.70 44.02 -3.50
CA VAL A 25 2.92 44.83 -3.33
C VAL A 25 3.97 44.32 -4.31
N ALA A 26 4.30 45.17 -5.25
CA ALA A 26 5.43 45.04 -6.16
C ALA A 26 6.70 45.58 -5.51
N ILE A 27 7.78 44.81 -5.57
CA ILE A 27 9.14 45.34 -5.36
C ILE A 27 10.04 44.83 -6.48
N ALA A 28 10.58 45.80 -7.22
CA ALA A 28 11.54 45.63 -8.32
C ALA A 28 12.98 45.95 -7.83
N GLY A 29 13.94 45.35 -8.54
CA GLY A 29 15.35 45.76 -8.52
C GLY A 29 16.27 44.84 -7.75
N SER A 30 17.44 44.41 -8.18
CA SER A 30 18.36 44.94 -9.21
C SER A 30 19.36 43.84 -9.61
N MET A 31 19.82 43.87 -10.85
CA MET A 31 20.90 43.06 -11.41
C MET A 31 22.29 43.48 -10.84
N SER A 32 23.19 42.53 -10.72
CA SER A 32 24.61 42.80 -10.94
C SER A 32 25.31 41.60 -11.56
N LEU A 33 25.84 41.84 -12.75
CA LEU A 33 26.75 40.93 -13.48
C LEU A 33 28.14 40.99 -12.86
N ALA A 34 28.80 39.85 -12.80
CA ALA A 34 30.27 39.77 -12.84
C ALA A 34 30.68 38.57 -13.66
N ALA A 35 31.33 38.80 -14.78
CA ALA A 35 31.99 37.83 -15.66
C ALA A 35 33.49 37.80 -15.37
N CYS A 36 34.10 36.66 -15.70
CA CYS A 36 35.49 36.34 -16.06
C CYS A 36 35.95 35.08 -15.30
N GLY A 37 36.55 34.06 -15.90
CA GLY A 37 37.18 33.81 -17.18
C GLY A 37 37.91 32.48 -17.13
N GLY A 38 37.91 31.76 -18.19
CA GLY A 38 38.88 30.92 -18.88
C GLY A 38 39.66 29.81 -18.16
N GLY A 39 39.62 28.64 -18.77
CA GLY A 39 40.58 27.54 -18.56
C GLY A 39 40.11 26.23 -19.16
N SER A 40 40.52 25.96 -20.40
CA SER A 40 40.29 24.70 -21.09
C SER A 40 41.13 23.58 -20.49
N SER A 41 40.58 22.39 -20.34
CA SER A 41 41.26 21.14 -20.55
C SER A 41 40.23 20.05 -20.87
N ASP A 42 40.37 19.51 -22.08
CA ASP A 42 39.61 18.34 -22.57
C ASP A 42 39.99 17.11 -21.73
N ASP A 43 38.95 16.51 -21.16
CA ASP A 43 39.03 15.09 -20.79
C ASP A 43 37.70 14.41 -21.13
N LYS A 44 37.76 13.55 -22.17
CA LYS A 44 36.63 12.71 -22.58
C LYS A 44 36.52 11.56 -21.61
N GLY A 45 35.73 11.78 -20.55
CA GLY A 45 35.32 10.73 -19.62
C GLY A 45 33.82 10.48 -19.78
N SER A 46 33.47 9.23 -20.05
CA SER A 46 32.12 8.66 -20.10
C SER A 46 31.19 9.28 -19.04
N SER A 47 30.16 10.02 -19.46
CA SER A 47 29.13 10.58 -18.58
C SER A 47 28.21 9.49 -18.09
N SER A 48 28.47 8.95 -16.90
CA SER A 48 27.43 8.35 -16.08
C SER A 48 26.51 9.47 -15.59
N GLU A 49 25.27 9.51 -16.03
CA GLU A 49 24.23 10.44 -15.53
C GLU A 49 23.82 10.06 -14.09
N GLY A 50 24.74 10.11 -13.15
CA GLY A 50 24.48 9.97 -11.72
C GLY A 50 24.29 11.34 -11.08
N GLY A 51 23.05 11.74 -10.78
CA GLY A 51 22.80 12.94 -9.98
C GLY A 51 23.56 12.85 -8.64
N GLY A 52 24.45 13.81 -8.38
CA GLY A 52 25.24 13.89 -7.16
C GLY A 52 24.35 14.21 -5.93
N LYS A 53 24.91 14.04 -4.71
CA LYS A 53 24.26 14.47 -3.47
C LYS A 53 24.03 15.99 -3.50
N GLY A 54 22.84 16.45 -3.07
CA GLY A 54 22.51 17.85 -2.91
C GLY A 54 21.14 18.25 -3.46
N GLY A 55 20.77 19.50 -3.28
CA GLY A 55 19.56 20.11 -3.78
C GLY A 55 18.28 19.79 -2.99
N THR A 56 17.17 20.34 -3.47
CA THR A 56 15.85 20.14 -2.85
C THR A 56 14.94 19.36 -3.77
N LEU A 57 14.40 18.24 -3.28
CA LEU A 57 13.35 17.47 -3.91
C LEU A 57 11.98 17.95 -3.40
N TYR A 58 11.00 18.07 -4.28
CA TYR A 58 9.61 18.37 -3.94
C TYR A 58 8.74 17.14 -4.15
N TYR A 59 7.87 16.85 -3.21
CA TYR A 59 6.88 15.77 -3.30
C TYR A 59 5.48 16.37 -3.35
N LEU A 60 4.80 16.24 -4.47
CA LEU A 60 3.47 16.80 -4.71
C LEU A 60 2.40 15.74 -4.48
N SER A 61 1.47 15.95 -3.53
CA SER A 61 0.43 14.99 -3.20
C SER A 61 -0.95 15.63 -3.06
N LYS A 62 -1.98 14.88 -3.45
CA LYS A 62 -3.38 15.25 -3.19
C LYS A 62 -3.79 14.89 -1.77
N ARG A 63 -3.48 13.66 -1.36
CA ARG A 63 -3.93 13.10 -0.08
C ARG A 63 -2.93 13.45 1.02
N PRO A 64 -3.39 14.04 2.13
CA PRO A 64 -2.55 14.23 3.30
C PRO A 64 -2.00 12.90 3.83
N ALA A 65 -0.80 12.93 4.42
CA ALA A 65 -0.35 11.83 5.27
C ALA A 65 -1.29 11.75 6.49
N GLU A 66 -1.82 10.56 6.75
CA GLU A 66 -2.74 10.39 7.87
C GLU A 66 -2.00 10.29 9.20
N HIS A 67 -0.89 9.58 9.17
CA HIS A 67 -0.04 9.32 10.32
C HIS A 67 1.43 9.38 9.94
N LEU A 68 2.24 10.01 10.80
CA LEU A 68 3.70 9.96 10.72
C LEU A 68 4.31 9.20 11.92
N ASP A 69 3.51 8.74 12.86
CA ASP A 69 3.90 7.84 13.94
C ASP A 69 4.00 6.40 13.38
N PRO A 70 5.15 5.71 13.49
CA PRO A 70 5.37 4.43 12.83
C PRO A 70 4.36 3.36 13.23
N GLN A 71 3.92 3.31 14.49
CA GLN A 71 2.94 2.32 14.94
C GLN A 71 1.50 2.65 14.53
N ARG A 72 1.25 3.85 13.98
CA ARG A 72 -0.07 4.27 13.46
C ARG A 72 -0.18 4.16 11.95
N MET A 73 0.95 4.09 11.23
CA MET A 73 0.94 4.04 9.76
C MET A 73 0.39 2.73 9.22
N TYR A 74 -0.55 2.83 8.28
CA TYR A 74 -1.06 1.67 7.53
C TYR A 74 -1.43 2.01 6.07
N ILE A 75 -1.08 3.18 5.59
CA ILE A 75 -1.25 3.58 4.18
C ILE A 75 0.05 3.25 3.43
N GLY A 76 -0.02 2.45 2.35
CA GLY A 76 1.15 1.92 1.63
C GLY A 76 2.14 3.00 1.19
N ARG A 77 1.66 4.15 0.69
CA ARG A 77 2.51 5.31 0.36
C ARG A 77 3.27 5.82 1.59
N ASP A 78 2.57 6.06 2.71
CA ASP A 78 3.17 6.64 3.92
C ASP A 78 4.20 5.66 4.53
N LEU A 79 3.90 4.33 4.49
CA LEU A 79 4.83 3.27 4.89
C LEU A 79 6.11 3.30 4.04
N ALA A 80 5.96 3.43 2.71
CA ALA A 80 7.10 3.48 1.79
C ALA A 80 7.94 4.74 2.02
N ASP A 81 7.32 5.92 2.01
CA ASP A 81 8.00 7.21 2.13
C ASP A 81 8.74 7.32 3.47
N MET A 82 8.06 7.07 4.59
CA MET A 82 8.67 7.21 5.91
C MET A 82 9.71 6.13 6.19
N GLY A 83 9.53 4.92 5.67
CA GLY A 83 10.54 3.86 5.72
C GLY A 83 11.82 4.19 4.94
N ARG A 84 11.75 5.09 3.95
CA ARG A 84 12.92 5.58 3.22
C ARG A 84 13.55 6.82 3.88
N LEU A 85 12.77 7.63 4.56
CA LEU A 85 13.23 8.93 5.06
C LEU A 85 13.64 8.91 6.53
N THR A 86 12.77 8.40 7.41
CA THR A 86 12.85 8.66 8.84
C THR A 86 12.93 7.43 9.72
N TYR A 87 12.36 6.31 9.30
CA TYR A 87 12.30 5.10 10.12
C TYR A 87 13.01 3.94 9.44
N ARG A 88 14.13 3.53 10.03
CA ARG A 88 14.80 2.28 9.69
C ARG A 88 14.21 1.14 10.52
N SER A 89 14.05 0.01 9.87
CA SER A 89 13.55 -1.22 10.48
C SER A 89 14.68 -2.21 10.73
N LEU A 90 14.41 -3.32 11.38
CA LEU A 90 15.37 -4.44 11.51
C LEU A 90 15.87 -4.88 10.14
N VAL A 91 14.94 -5.06 9.21
CA VAL A 91 15.16 -5.41 7.81
C VAL A 91 14.35 -4.45 6.93
N GLN A 92 14.74 -4.28 5.67
CA GLN A 92 14.07 -3.36 4.76
C GLN A 92 13.96 -3.98 3.36
N MET A 93 12.95 -3.59 2.61
CA MET A 93 12.85 -3.95 1.20
C MET A 93 13.91 -3.19 0.38
N PRO A 94 14.56 -3.84 -0.60
CA PRO A 94 15.64 -3.23 -1.36
C PRO A 94 15.16 -2.08 -2.25
N VAL A 95 16.12 -1.25 -2.66
CA VAL A 95 15.93 -0.23 -3.71
C VAL A 95 16.29 -0.87 -5.05
N THR A 96 15.30 -1.33 -5.81
CA THR A 96 15.51 -2.06 -7.06
C THR A 96 14.29 -2.02 -7.96
N GLU A 97 14.49 -2.10 -9.28
CA GLU A 97 13.45 -2.34 -10.29
C GLU A 97 13.27 -3.83 -10.60
N ASP A 98 14.21 -4.67 -10.14
CA ASP A 98 14.18 -6.11 -10.36
C ASP A 98 13.13 -6.76 -9.46
N ALA A 99 12.00 -7.16 -10.03
CA ALA A 99 10.89 -7.79 -9.31
C ALA A 99 11.32 -9.07 -8.56
N ALA A 100 12.29 -9.83 -9.08
CA ALA A 100 12.81 -11.04 -8.43
C ALA A 100 13.67 -10.77 -7.19
N LYS A 101 14.07 -9.52 -6.98
CA LYS A 101 14.81 -9.06 -5.81
C LYS A 101 13.94 -8.20 -4.88
N ALA A 102 12.93 -7.54 -5.43
CA ALA A 102 12.10 -6.58 -4.69
C ALA A 102 11.28 -7.22 -3.57
N ASP A 103 11.01 -8.52 -3.66
CA ASP A 103 10.32 -9.32 -2.65
C ASP A 103 11.24 -9.97 -1.60
N LYS A 104 12.55 -9.68 -1.65
CA LYS A 104 13.56 -10.25 -0.72
C LYS A 104 14.11 -9.17 0.20
N PRO A 105 13.78 -9.21 1.50
CA PRO A 105 14.27 -8.22 2.44
C PRO A 105 15.79 -8.31 2.61
N VAL A 106 16.40 -7.16 2.90
CA VAL A 106 17.83 -7.03 3.20
C VAL A 106 18.02 -6.50 4.61
N ALA A 107 19.18 -6.77 5.21
CA ALA A 107 19.52 -6.27 6.54
C ALA A 107 19.58 -4.73 6.56
N ASP A 108 18.87 -4.09 7.52
CA ASP A 108 18.91 -2.63 7.71
C ASP A 108 19.49 -2.27 9.08
N LEU A 109 18.71 -2.21 10.15
CA LEU A 109 19.25 -2.05 11.52
C LEU A 109 19.88 -3.35 12.03
N ALA A 110 19.39 -4.51 11.60
CA ALA A 110 19.93 -5.81 11.99
C ALA A 110 21.15 -6.19 11.15
N THR A 111 21.95 -7.11 11.67
CA THR A 111 23.16 -7.65 11.00
C THR A 111 22.82 -8.60 9.86
N ASP A 112 21.65 -9.22 9.90
CA ASP A 112 21.13 -10.16 8.91
C ASP A 112 19.61 -10.00 8.73
N THR A 113 18.98 -10.87 7.95
CA THR A 113 17.54 -10.83 7.66
C THR A 113 16.68 -11.58 8.68
N GLY A 114 17.26 -11.93 9.82
CA GLY A 114 16.61 -12.64 10.90
C GLY A 114 16.78 -14.15 10.86
N LYS A 115 16.68 -14.77 12.04
CA LYS A 115 16.79 -16.21 12.22
C LYS A 115 15.47 -16.79 12.68
N MET A 116 14.85 -17.58 11.82
CA MET A 116 13.64 -18.31 12.13
C MET A 116 13.97 -19.61 12.86
N SER A 117 13.17 -19.98 13.85
CA SER A 117 13.26 -21.24 14.58
C SER A 117 11.87 -21.69 15.10
N ASP A 118 11.80 -22.83 15.77
CA ASP A 118 10.56 -23.38 16.35
C ASP A 118 9.41 -23.42 15.31
N GLY A 119 9.71 -23.95 14.11
CA GLY A 119 8.71 -24.09 13.05
C GLY A 119 8.06 -22.77 12.62
N GLY A 120 8.78 -21.65 12.70
CA GLY A 120 8.27 -20.32 12.36
C GLY A 120 7.60 -19.59 13.52
N LYS A 121 7.55 -20.15 14.71
CA LYS A 121 6.99 -19.50 15.91
C LYS A 121 7.99 -18.62 16.66
N LYS A 122 9.24 -18.60 16.25
CA LYS A 122 10.28 -17.79 16.88
C LYS A 122 11.18 -17.16 15.84
N TRP A 123 11.42 -15.84 15.99
CA TRP A 123 12.37 -15.08 15.19
C TRP A 123 13.31 -14.27 16.08
N SER A 124 14.58 -14.16 15.67
CA SER A 124 15.56 -13.33 16.36
C SER A 124 16.36 -12.48 15.37
N PHE A 125 16.73 -11.27 15.80
CA PHE A 125 17.52 -10.29 15.04
C PHE A 125 18.53 -9.65 15.98
N THR A 126 19.75 -9.43 15.49
CA THR A 126 20.81 -8.76 16.26
C THR A 126 21.08 -7.39 15.63
N LEU A 127 21.02 -6.31 16.42
CA LEU A 127 21.29 -4.95 15.96
C LEU A 127 22.76 -4.76 15.58
N LYS A 128 22.99 -3.99 14.52
CA LYS A 128 24.33 -3.49 14.11
C LYS A 128 24.89 -2.53 15.17
N ASP A 129 26.20 -2.41 15.16
CA ASP A 129 26.90 -1.31 15.86
C ASP A 129 26.74 0.01 15.10
N GLY A 130 26.75 1.13 15.84
CA GLY A 130 26.80 2.46 15.25
C GLY A 130 25.48 2.97 14.67
N VAL A 131 24.35 2.25 14.87
CA VAL A 131 23.02 2.74 14.47
C VAL A 131 22.48 3.70 15.53
N LYS A 132 22.06 4.90 15.08
CA LYS A 132 21.78 6.02 15.99
C LYS A 132 20.45 6.70 15.70
N TRP A 133 19.89 7.30 16.76
CA TRP A 133 18.83 8.26 16.67
C TRP A 133 19.35 9.64 16.23
N GLN A 134 18.44 10.53 15.82
CA GLN A 134 18.79 11.89 15.38
C GLN A 134 19.46 12.77 16.46
N ASP A 135 19.44 12.38 17.71
CA ASP A 135 20.14 13.04 18.81
C ASP A 135 21.54 12.44 19.12
N GLY A 136 21.95 11.43 18.33
CA GLY A 136 23.24 10.76 18.45
C GLY A 136 23.27 9.60 19.45
N LYS A 137 22.20 9.31 20.17
CA LYS A 137 22.11 8.13 21.05
C LYS A 137 21.96 6.87 20.21
N ASP A 138 22.51 5.75 20.70
CA ASP A 138 22.42 4.47 20.05
C ASP A 138 20.98 3.95 20.08
N ILE A 139 20.57 3.23 19.02
CA ILE A 139 19.32 2.47 18.98
C ILE A 139 19.54 1.18 19.75
N THR A 140 18.62 0.86 20.64
CA THR A 140 18.72 -0.30 21.54
C THR A 140 17.64 -1.34 21.23
N CYS A 141 17.84 -2.57 21.75
CA CYS A 141 16.81 -3.59 21.71
C CYS A 141 15.52 -3.13 22.43
N GLU A 142 15.65 -2.40 23.53
CA GLU A 142 14.51 -1.87 24.28
C GLU A 142 13.70 -0.84 23.48
N ASP A 143 14.33 -0.08 22.56
CA ASP A 143 13.58 0.81 21.66
C ASP A 143 12.72 0.04 20.68
N LEU A 144 13.19 -1.10 20.15
CA LEU A 144 12.40 -2.02 19.31
C LEU A 144 11.24 -2.62 20.08
N LYS A 145 11.51 -3.14 21.27
CA LYS A 145 10.51 -3.72 22.17
C LYS A 145 9.46 -2.68 22.56
N TYR A 146 9.88 -1.45 22.89
CA TYR A 146 8.98 -0.35 23.22
C TYR A 146 8.12 0.06 22.02
N GLY A 147 8.71 0.21 20.83
CA GLY A 147 7.97 0.52 19.60
C GLY A 147 6.83 -0.46 19.38
N LEU A 148 7.14 -1.76 19.37
CA LEU A 148 6.11 -2.80 19.20
C LEU A 148 5.05 -2.77 20.30
N SER A 149 5.45 -2.51 21.55
CA SER A 149 4.51 -2.45 22.70
C SER A 149 3.41 -1.40 22.49
N ARG A 150 3.74 -0.29 21.80
CA ARG A 150 2.77 0.78 21.52
C ARG A 150 1.60 0.32 20.65
N SER A 151 1.83 -0.62 19.72
CA SER A 151 0.76 -1.17 18.87
C SER A 151 -0.36 -1.86 19.67
N PHE A 152 -0.09 -2.29 20.90
CA PHE A 152 -1.09 -2.92 21.79
C PHE A 152 -1.97 -1.89 22.52
N ALA A 153 -1.58 -0.64 22.57
CA ALA A 153 -2.37 0.45 23.18
C ALA A 153 -3.41 1.01 22.21
N THR A 154 -4.32 0.17 21.74
CA THR A 154 -5.27 0.50 20.64
C THR A 154 -6.25 1.63 20.96
N ASP A 155 -6.39 2.01 22.21
CA ASP A 155 -7.17 3.16 22.66
C ASP A 155 -6.38 4.49 22.62
N VAL A 156 -5.05 4.42 22.50
CA VAL A 156 -4.14 5.58 22.44
C VAL A 156 -3.48 5.65 21.06
N ILE A 157 -2.89 4.55 20.59
CA ILE A 157 -2.20 4.42 19.30
C ILE A 157 -3.17 3.78 18.31
N THR A 158 -3.93 4.61 17.61
CA THR A 158 -4.97 4.20 16.67
C THR A 158 -4.47 4.21 15.22
N GLY A 159 -5.07 3.43 14.32
CA GLY A 159 -4.82 3.45 12.87
C GLY A 159 -3.80 2.46 12.36
N GLY A 160 -2.96 1.89 13.21
CA GLY A 160 -1.93 0.91 12.81
C GLY A 160 -2.48 -0.49 12.50
N PRO A 161 -1.65 -1.37 11.88
CA PRO A 161 -2.02 -2.74 11.59
C PRO A 161 -2.11 -3.61 12.85
N ASN A 162 -3.01 -4.60 12.83
CA ASN A 162 -3.30 -5.46 13.99
C ASN A 162 -2.52 -6.79 14.00
N TYR A 163 -1.59 -6.99 13.09
CA TYR A 163 -0.88 -8.27 12.95
C TYR A 163 -0.17 -8.70 14.24
N ALA A 164 0.55 -7.80 14.90
CA ALA A 164 1.24 -8.09 16.15
C ALA A 164 0.27 -8.59 17.24
N LEU A 165 -0.93 -7.99 17.31
CA LEU A 165 -1.96 -8.37 18.28
C LEU A 165 -2.47 -9.79 18.06
N GLY A 166 -2.53 -10.24 16.80
CA GLY A 166 -3.03 -11.58 16.45
C GLY A 166 -1.97 -12.68 16.44
N PHE A 167 -0.69 -12.32 16.30
CA PHE A 167 0.39 -13.29 16.12
C PHE A 167 1.30 -13.44 17.34
N LEU A 168 1.56 -12.38 18.13
CA LEU A 168 2.42 -12.49 19.31
C LEU A 168 1.86 -13.47 20.34
N ASP A 169 2.76 -14.22 21.00
CA ASP A 169 2.43 -15.21 22.01
C ASP A 169 2.09 -14.55 23.36
N VAL A 170 1.00 -13.79 23.34
CA VAL A 170 0.41 -13.15 24.52
C VAL A 170 -0.97 -13.71 24.77
N PRO A 171 -1.39 -13.92 26.05
CA PRO A 171 -2.73 -14.39 26.38
C PRO A 171 -3.82 -13.52 25.76
N GLN A 172 -4.87 -14.17 25.28
CA GLN A 172 -6.05 -13.53 24.71
C GLN A 172 -7.25 -13.71 25.64
N LYS A 173 -8.08 -12.69 25.76
CA LYS A 173 -9.38 -12.74 26.42
C LYS A 173 -10.42 -12.10 25.53
N ASP A 174 -11.51 -12.79 25.26
CA ASP A 174 -12.59 -12.34 24.39
C ASP A 174 -12.10 -11.89 22.99
N GLY A 175 -11.06 -12.57 22.45
CA GLY A 175 -10.45 -12.28 21.15
C GLY A 175 -9.48 -11.08 21.13
N LEU A 176 -9.18 -10.48 22.29
CA LEU A 176 -8.24 -9.36 22.43
C LEU A 176 -7.05 -9.75 23.32
N PRO A 177 -5.84 -9.23 23.05
CA PRO A 177 -4.69 -9.42 23.93
C PRO A 177 -4.97 -8.88 25.33
N VAL A 178 -4.55 -9.63 26.35
CA VAL A 178 -4.59 -9.17 27.77
C VAL A 178 -3.60 -8.01 27.96
N TYR A 179 -2.45 -8.05 27.26
CA TYR A 179 -1.54 -6.92 27.19
C TYR A 179 -2.15 -5.79 26.36
N ASN A 180 -2.22 -4.60 26.90
CA ASN A 180 -2.84 -3.43 26.29
C ASN A 180 -1.89 -2.22 26.18
N GLY A 181 -0.62 -2.50 25.97
CA GLY A 181 0.40 -1.49 25.66
C GLY A 181 1.13 -0.90 26.87
N PRO A 182 2.12 -0.03 26.64
CA PRO A 182 3.05 0.45 27.66
C PRO A 182 2.44 1.47 28.64
N TYR A 183 1.26 1.99 28.35
CA TYR A 183 0.57 2.97 29.20
C TYR A 183 -0.22 2.31 30.34
N LYS A 184 -0.40 0.99 30.29
CA LYS A 184 -1.12 0.17 31.28
C LYS A 184 -0.22 -0.99 31.69
N LYS A 185 -0.41 -1.51 32.93
CA LYS A 185 0.45 -2.60 33.45
C LYS A 185 -0.06 -4.00 33.19
N ALA A 186 -1.31 -4.15 32.70
CA ALA A 186 -1.91 -5.45 32.50
C ALA A 186 -1.17 -6.25 31.43
N GLY A 187 -0.83 -7.52 31.71
CA GLY A 187 -0.17 -8.42 30.76
C GLY A 187 1.29 -8.12 30.42
N GLN A 188 1.94 -7.17 31.11
CA GLN A 188 3.32 -6.78 30.81
C GLN A 188 4.29 -7.97 30.87
N ALA A 189 4.18 -8.82 31.90
CA ALA A 189 5.07 -9.98 32.06
C ALA A 189 4.93 -11.01 30.93
N ASP A 190 3.76 -11.12 30.32
CA ASP A 190 3.55 -12.04 29.20
C ASP A 190 4.09 -11.43 27.89
N PHE A 191 3.92 -10.11 27.71
CA PHE A 191 4.57 -9.40 26.60
C PHE A 191 6.10 -9.50 26.70
N ASP A 192 6.68 -9.38 27.90
CA ASP A 192 8.13 -9.49 28.13
C ASP A 192 8.67 -10.90 27.80
N LYS A 193 7.85 -11.96 27.95
CA LYS A 193 8.20 -13.31 27.51
C LYS A 193 8.08 -13.49 26.00
N ALA A 194 7.11 -12.82 25.36
CA ALA A 194 6.88 -12.90 23.93
C ALA A 194 7.88 -12.04 23.14
N VAL A 195 8.36 -10.93 23.73
CA VAL A 195 9.35 -10.03 23.12
C VAL A 195 10.49 -9.80 24.11
N ALA A 196 11.60 -10.50 23.89
CA ALA A 196 12.73 -10.51 24.82
C ALA A 196 13.97 -9.86 24.21
N CYS A 197 14.70 -9.10 25.04
CA CYS A 197 16.00 -8.54 24.72
C CYS A 197 17.11 -9.31 25.44
N ASP A 198 18.17 -9.65 24.70
CA ASP A 198 19.43 -10.16 25.22
C ASP A 198 20.58 -9.38 24.53
N GLY A 199 21.14 -8.43 25.24
CA GLY A 199 22.09 -7.46 24.69
C GLY A 199 21.49 -6.73 23.47
N LYS A 200 22.08 -6.92 22.29
CA LYS A 200 21.60 -6.36 21.02
C LYS A 200 20.61 -7.23 20.28
N THR A 201 20.29 -8.40 20.79
CA THR A 201 19.41 -9.37 20.12
C THR A 201 17.99 -9.26 20.65
N ILE A 202 17.05 -8.96 19.75
CA ILE A 202 15.62 -9.04 20.01
C ILE A 202 15.09 -10.40 19.54
N THR A 203 14.23 -11.03 20.35
CA THR A 203 13.55 -12.27 20.04
C THR A 203 12.04 -12.08 20.13
N TYR A 204 11.34 -12.47 19.06
CA TYR A 204 9.87 -12.51 18.99
C TYR A 204 9.40 -13.94 19.09
N LYS A 205 8.36 -14.21 19.91
CA LYS A 205 7.64 -15.47 19.95
C LYS A 205 6.21 -15.28 19.50
N PHE A 206 5.71 -16.20 18.69
CA PHE A 206 4.38 -16.16 18.11
C PHE A 206 3.53 -17.33 18.58
N ASN A 207 2.24 -17.13 18.73
CA ASN A 207 1.26 -18.17 19.09
C ASN A 207 1.03 -19.18 17.95
N LYS A 208 1.35 -18.80 16.71
CA LYS A 208 1.29 -19.63 15.50
C LYS A 208 2.50 -19.34 14.60
N ALA A 209 2.78 -20.21 13.63
CA ALA A 209 3.86 -20.00 12.69
C ALA A 209 3.67 -18.71 11.89
N TRP A 210 4.75 -17.95 11.69
CA TRP A 210 4.82 -16.76 10.85
C TRP A 210 6.09 -16.81 10.00
N PRO A 211 6.12 -17.68 8.95
CA PRO A 211 7.34 -17.93 8.17
C PRO A 211 7.83 -16.72 7.38
N ASP A 212 6.97 -15.76 7.07
CA ASP A 212 7.26 -14.52 6.37
C ASP A 212 7.31 -13.28 7.27
N PHE A 213 7.58 -13.46 8.58
CA PHE A 213 7.66 -12.35 9.53
C PHE A 213 8.70 -11.29 9.15
N ASN A 214 9.84 -11.70 8.57
CA ASN A 214 10.85 -10.74 8.12
C ASN A 214 10.34 -9.85 6.96
N LEU A 215 9.46 -10.35 6.09
CA LEU A 215 8.76 -9.54 5.07
C LEU A 215 7.82 -8.53 5.73
N ALA A 216 7.04 -8.98 6.72
CA ALA A 216 6.17 -8.10 7.51
C ALA A 216 6.98 -7.00 8.23
N ALA A 217 8.08 -7.36 8.89
CA ALA A 217 8.97 -6.42 9.58
C ALA A 217 9.66 -5.42 8.64
N ALA A 218 9.88 -5.79 7.37
CA ALA A 218 10.45 -4.89 6.35
C ALA A 218 9.41 -3.93 5.76
N SER A 219 8.14 -4.34 5.72
CA SER A 219 7.04 -3.59 5.06
C SER A 219 6.26 -2.72 6.03
N LEU A 220 6.02 -3.20 7.26
CA LEU A 220 5.19 -2.54 8.26
C LEU A 220 6.04 -1.78 9.28
N ARG A 221 5.72 -0.50 9.51
CA ARG A 221 6.42 0.33 10.50
C ARG A 221 6.05 -0.01 11.95
N ALA A 222 5.04 -0.86 12.18
CA ALA A 222 4.62 -1.29 13.50
C ALA A 222 5.73 -1.99 14.31
N PHE A 223 6.71 -2.59 13.64
CA PHE A 223 7.88 -3.26 14.23
C PHE A 223 9.11 -2.37 14.34
N ASP A 224 9.01 -1.10 13.94
CA ASP A 224 10.12 -0.16 14.01
C ASP A 224 10.38 0.29 15.46
N PRO A 225 11.63 0.65 15.79
CA PRO A 225 11.96 1.14 17.12
C PRO A 225 11.27 2.46 17.41
N TYR A 226 10.95 2.69 18.68
CA TYR A 226 10.46 3.97 19.19
C TYR A 226 11.08 4.31 20.55
N ARG A 227 11.52 5.53 20.70
CA ARG A 227 12.12 6.01 21.94
C ARG A 227 11.07 6.35 22.98
N LYS A 228 11.12 5.70 24.13
CA LYS A 228 10.17 5.91 25.24
C LYS A 228 10.12 7.35 25.73
N ASP A 229 11.28 8.02 25.80
CA ASP A 229 11.36 9.44 26.23
C ASP A 229 10.82 10.43 25.19
N GLN A 230 10.56 9.99 23.97
CA GLN A 230 9.94 10.78 22.90
C GLN A 230 8.44 10.54 22.74
N ASP A 231 7.90 9.56 23.46
CA ASP A 231 6.49 9.19 23.33
C ASP A 231 5.57 10.19 24.06
N LYS A 232 4.62 10.73 23.34
CA LYS A 232 3.60 11.68 23.82
C LYS A 232 2.18 11.09 23.75
N GLY A 233 2.07 9.75 23.61
CA GLY A 233 0.82 9.04 23.49
C GLY A 233 0.05 9.46 22.22
N ASP A 234 -1.20 9.88 22.37
CA ASP A 234 -2.06 10.33 21.27
C ASP A 234 -1.48 11.54 20.50
N LYS A 235 -0.66 12.38 21.16
CA LYS A 235 0.00 13.53 20.56
C LYS A 235 1.24 13.21 19.74
N SER A 236 1.66 11.93 19.68
CA SER A 236 2.83 11.49 18.91
C SER A 236 2.58 11.46 17.40
N ASN A 237 1.33 11.55 16.93
CA ASN A 237 0.97 11.25 15.54
C ASN A 237 1.83 11.95 14.47
N TYR A 238 2.17 13.22 14.67
CA TYR A 238 3.01 13.99 13.73
C TYR A 238 4.35 14.41 14.34
N ALA A 239 4.74 13.81 15.46
CA ALA A 239 6.01 14.05 16.13
C ALA A 239 7.06 13.03 15.67
N VAL A 240 7.73 13.31 14.56
CA VAL A 240 8.77 12.45 14.01
C VAL A 240 10.06 12.57 14.82
N PHE A 241 10.56 11.45 15.35
CA PHE A 241 11.90 11.35 15.93
C PHE A 241 12.68 10.27 15.15
N SER A 242 13.58 10.72 14.30
CA SER A 242 14.15 9.91 13.22
C SER A 242 15.35 9.06 13.65
N ASN A 243 15.47 7.89 13.06
CA ASN A 243 16.68 7.08 13.00
C ASN A 243 17.15 6.85 11.56
N GLY A 244 16.52 7.48 10.59
CA GLY A 244 16.82 7.42 9.16
C GLY A 244 17.70 8.57 8.67
N PRO A 245 17.91 8.68 7.36
CA PRO A 245 18.77 9.69 6.75
C PRO A 245 18.24 11.14 6.86
N TYR A 246 16.95 11.30 7.12
CA TYR A 246 16.33 12.63 7.24
C TYR A 246 15.56 12.75 8.55
N LYS A 247 15.43 14.00 9.03
CA LYS A 247 14.62 14.37 10.18
C LYS A 247 13.66 15.49 9.81
N LEU A 248 12.52 15.55 10.48
CA LEU A 248 11.53 16.60 10.26
C LEU A 248 12.09 17.95 10.76
N GLN A 249 12.05 18.97 9.91
CA GLN A 249 12.36 20.36 10.27
C GLN A 249 11.06 21.08 10.70
N GLY A 250 11.00 21.53 11.92
CA GLY A 250 9.80 22.18 12.47
C GLY A 250 8.68 21.17 12.74
N THR A 251 7.47 21.48 12.26
CA THR A 251 6.27 20.68 12.49
C THR A 251 5.60 20.30 11.18
N TRP A 252 5.03 19.10 11.12
CA TRP A 252 4.18 18.68 10.01
C TRP A 252 2.79 19.31 10.13
N GLN A 253 2.26 19.82 9.03
CA GLN A 253 0.91 20.37 8.95
C GLN A 253 0.06 19.51 8.03
N LYS A 254 -0.86 18.72 8.60
CA LYS A 254 -1.77 17.86 7.83
C LYS A 254 -2.50 18.68 6.75
N GLY A 255 -2.43 18.22 5.51
CA GLY A 255 -3.03 18.89 4.36
C GLY A 255 -2.20 20.02 3.75
N LYS A 256 -1.03 20.32 4.32
CA LYS A 256 -0.04 21.23 3.72
C LYS A 256 1.30 20.56 3.49
N GLY A 257 1.67 19.61 4.37
CA GLY A 257 2.92 18.88 4.36
C GLY A 257 3.95 19.40 5.35
N GLY A 258 5.22 19.18 5.03
CA GLY A 258 6.36 19.55 5.88
C GLY A 258 7.69 19.41 5.13
N THR A 259 8.76 19.66 5.84
CA THR A 259 10.11 19.64 5.28
C THR A 259 10.97 18.66 6.05
N PHE A 260 11.64 17.78 5.34
CA PHE A 260 12.68 16.91 5.88
C PHE A 260 14.06 17.44 5.46
N VAL A 261 14.99 17.46 6.41
CA VAL A 261 16.39 17.82 6.21
C VAL A 261 17.28 16.66 6.63
N ARG A 262 18.54 16.67 6.23
CA ARG A 262 19.48 15.62 6.61
C ARG A 262 19.55 15.46 8.13
N ASN A 263 19.66 14.21 8.55
CA ASN A 263 19.96 13.82 9.91
C ASN A 263 21.49 13.71 10.05
N GLU A 264 22.10 14.58 10.82
CA GLU A 264 23.57 14.66 10.97
C GLU A 264 24.17 13.44 11.68
N ASN A 265 23.36 12.74 12.47
CA ASN A 265 23.74 11.54 13.21
C ASN A 265 23.49 10.23 12.44
N TYR A 266 22.99 10.32 11.20
CA TYR A 266 22.84 9.16 10.33
C TYR A 266 24.17 8.77 9.70
N ASP A 267 24.62 7.54 9.96
CA ASP A 267 25.81 6.97 9.32
C ASP A 267 25.42 6.10 8.12
N ALA A 268 25.66 6.62 6.91
CA ALA A 268 25.42 5.91 5.66
C ALA A 268 26.21 4.60 5.51
N LYS A 269 27.31 4.39 6.25
CA LYS A 269 28.08 3.14 6.22
C LYS A 269 27.31 1.98 6.85
N THR A 270 26.34 2.27 7.73
CA THR A 270 25.49 1.26 8.36
C THR A 270 24.27 0.89 7.52
N ASP A 271 24.02 1.62 6.41
CA ASP A 271 22.83 1.49 5.58
C ASP A 271 23.19 1.06 4.15
N GLY A 272 22.85 -0.17 3.78
CA GLY A 272 23.02 -0.70 2.42
C GLY A 272 21.83 -0.43 1.48
N VAL A 273 20.80 0.30 1.94
CA VAL A 273 19.55 0.45 1.21
C VAL A 273 19.40 1.84 0.60
N ARG A 274 19.57 2.92 1.41
CA ARG A 274 19.21 4.28 1.04
C ARG A 274 20.41 5.06 0.51
N LYS A 275 20.26 5.71 -0.65
CA LYS A 275 21.29 6.60 -1.22
C LYS A 275 21.28 7.99 -0.57
N ALA A 276 20.13 8.44 -0.06
CA ALA A 276 19.91 9.73 0.60
C ALA A 276 20.53 10.90 -0.20
N LEU A 277 20.11 11.12 -1.44
CA LEU A 277 20.74 12.06 -2.37
C LEU A 277 20.36 13.52 -2.12
N PRO A 278 19.08 13.94 -1.94
CA PRO A 278 18.71 15.33 -1.69
C PRO A 278 19.22 15.84 -0.35
N ASP A 279 19.49 17.15 -0.24
CA ASP A 279 19.75 17.80 1.08
C ASP A 279 18.45 18.04 1.83
N LYS A 280 17.37 18.28 1.08
CA LYS A 280 16.06 18.63 1.60
C LYS A 280 14.97 17.98 0.77
N ILE A 281 13.89 17.58 1.44
CA ILE A 281 12.69 17.05 0.79
C ILE A 281 11.48 17.83 1.32
N VAL A 282 10.72 18.46 0.42
CA VAL A 282 9.58 19.30 0.76
C VAL A 282 8.30 18.64 0.29
N PHE A 283 7.47 18.19 1.21
CA PHE A 283 6.13 17.67 0.90
C PHE A 283 5.12 18.80 0.78
N GLN A 284 4.35 18.79 -0.30
CA GLN A 284 3.23 19.70 -0.55
C GLN A 284 1.96 18.86 -0.71
N GLU A 285 1.06 18.93 0.24
CA GLU A 285 -0.19 18.17 0.28
C GLU A 285 -1.41 19.03 -0.08
N GLY A 286 -2.55 18.38 -0.33
CA GLY A 286 -3.83 19.07 -0.58
C GLY A 286 -3.99 19.62 -1.99
N LEU A 287 -3.15 19.21 -2.93
CA LEU A 287 -3.23 19.59 -4.34
C LEU A 287 -4.22 18.68 -5.09
N THR A 288 -4.89 19.19 -6.14
CA THR A 288 -5.68 18.32 -7.03
C THR A 288 -4.78 17.58 -8.02
N ASN A 289 -5.25 16.44 -8.57
CA ASN A 289 -4.47 15.69 -9.57
C ASN A 289 -4.16 16.55 -10.81
N GLU A 290 -5.11 17.37 -11.22
CA GLU A 290 -4.98 18.28 -12.35
C GLU A 290 -3.89 19.33 -12.10
N VAL A 291 -3.90 19.98 -10.92
CA VAL A 291 -2.89 20.97 -10.54
C VAL A 291 -1.50 20.34 -10.50
N ILE A 292 -1.36 19.16 -9.86
CA ILE A 292 -0.09 18.45 -9.80
C ILE A 292 0.45 18.18 -11.21
N ASN A 293 -0.37 17.60 -12.08
CA ASN A 293 0.09 17.21 -13.41
C ASN A 293 0.31 18.41 -14.32
N GLN A 294 -0.47 19.49 -14.21
CA GLN A 294 -0.21 20.75 -14.92
C GLN A 294 1.15 21.36 -14.55
N ARG A 295 1.48 21.37 -13.24
CA ARG A 295 2.79 21.85 -12.77
C ARG A 295 3.94 21.01 -13.33
N LEU A 296 3.82 19.68 -13.31
CA LEU A 296 4.84 18.77 -13.84
C LEU A 296 4.95 18.84 -15.38
N ILE A 297 3.85 19.07 -16.09
CA ILE A 297 3.87 19.33 -17.55
C ILE A 297 4.60 20.63 -17.84
N ALA A 298 4.28 21.70 -17.12
CA ALA A 298 4.90 23.02 -17.29
C ALA A 298 6.39 23.03 -16.93
N ASP A 299 6.81 22.15 -16.01
CA ASP A 299 8.22 21.91 -15.67
C ASP A 299 9.00 23.21 -15.38
N SER A 300 8.48 24.06 -14.48
CA SER A 300 9.03 25.38 -14.21
C SER A 300 9.45 25.55 -12.74
N GLY A 301 10.48 26.36 -12.48
CA GLY A 301 10.95 26.65 -11.14
C GLY A 301 11.25 25.38 -10.32
N ASN A 302 10.65 25.29 -9.15
CA ASN A 302 10.82 24.15 -8.23
C ASN A 302 10.23 22.84 -8.77
N ASP A 303 9.26 22.90 -9.69
CA ASP A 303 8.58 21.72 -10.23
C ASP A 303 9.50 20.87 -11.13
N LYS A 304 10.62 21.45 -11.61
CA LYS A 304 11.71 20.67 -12.24
C LYS A 304 12.31 19.61 -11.31
N ASN A 305 12.25 19.83 -10.01
CA ASN A 305 12.78 18.95 -8.96
C ASN A 305 11.66 18.16 -8.26
N ALA A 306 10.49 17.98 -8.90
CA ALA A 306 9.33 17.40 -8.22
C ALA A 306 9.02 15.98 -8.68
N VAL A 307 8.53 15.18 -7.72
CA VAL A 307 7.91 13.87 -7.93
C VAL A 307 6.48 13.88 -7.37
N THR A 308 5.67 12.90 -7.73
CA THR A 308 4.30 12.76 -7.24
C THR A 308 3.88 11.31 -7.09
N ASP A 309 2.94 11.06 -6.18
CA ASP A 309 2.19 9.81 -6.02
C ASP A 309 0.89 9.78 -6.85
N ARG A 310 0.65 10.79 -7.71
CA ARG A 310 -0.62 10.95 -8.42
C ARG A 310 -0.47 10.72 -9.92
N ALA A 311 -1.21 9.71 -10.40
CA ALA A 311 -1.26 9.40 -11.83
C ALA A 311 -1.79 10.58 -12.66
N VAL A 312 -1.27 10.72 -13.87
CA VAL A 312 -1.80 11.64 -14.89
C VAL A 312 -3.27 11.26 -15.13
N PRO A 313 -4.23 12.20 -15.00
CA PRO A 313 -5.63 11.89 -15.27
C PRO A 313 -5.87 11.66 -16.78
N PRO A 314 -6.82 10.78 -17.16
CA PRO A 314 -7.08 10.47 -18.58
C PRO A 314 -7.34 11.70 -19.45
N SER A 315 -7.94 12.75 -18.92
CA SER A 315 -8.16 14.04 -19.61
C SER A 315 -6.90 14.75 -20.04
N MET A 316 -5.74 14.39 -19.45
CA MET A 316 -4.44 15.03 -19.72
C MET A 316 -3.47 14.14 -20.51
N TYR A 317 -3.85 12.91 -20.87
CA TYR A 317 -2.97 12.00 -21.62
C TYR A 317 -2.43 12.58 -22.92
N GLY A 318 -3.25 13.36 -23.64
CA GLY A 318 -2.85 14.03 -24.88
C GLY A 318 -1.79 15.12 -24.71
N GLN A 319 -1.55 15.59 -23.49
CA GLN A 319 -0.54 16.60 -23.18
C GLN A 319 0.83 15.98 -22.85
N VAL A 320 0.86 14.70 -22.48
CA VAL A 320 2.10 13.99 -22.11
C VAL A 320 2.68 13.34 -23.36
N THR A 321 3.36 14.14 -24.19
CA THR A 321 3.96 13.73 -25.46
C THR A 321 5.39 14.25 -25.60
N GLY A 322 6.18 13.68 -26.50
CA GLY A 322 7.57 14.09 -26.77
C GLY A 322 8.41 14.12 -25.48
N LYS A 323 9.18 15.19 -25.27
CA LYS A 323 10.06 15.34 -24.09
C LYS A 323 9.32 15.29 -22.75
N ILE A 324 8.01 15.55 -22.70
CA ILE A 324 7.21 15.40 -21.50
C ILE A 324 7.02 13.91 -21.21
N ALA A 325 6.75 13.09 -22.23
CA ALA A 325 6.61 11.65 -22.09
C ALA A 325 7.90 10.97 -21.60
N ASP A 326 9.09 11.48 -21.97
CA ASP A 326 10.39 10.96 -21.49
C ASP A 326 10.54 11.07 -19.96
N ARG A 327 9.76 11.94 -19.33
CA ARG A 327 9.72 12.14 -17.87
C ARG A 327 8.60 11.38 -17.19
N SER A 328 7.93 10.47 -17.89
CA SER A 328 6.86 9.64 -17.33
C SER A 328 7.32 8.21 -17.12
N THR A 329 6.58 7.51 -16.25
CA THR A 329 6.65 6.07 -16.04
C THR A 329 5.24 5.51 -15.97
N ASN A 330 5.07 4.22 -16.21
CA ASN A 330 3.75 3.59 -16.17
C ASN A 330 3.79 2.14 -15.70
N PRO A 331 4.35 1.87 -14.51
CA PRO A 331 4.40 0.51 -13.98
C PRO A 331 3.02 0.01 -13.57
N GLN A 332 2.86 -1.31 -13.56
CA GLN A 332 1.71 -1.95 -12.92
C GLN A 332 1.86 -1.86 -11.40
N SER A 333 0.81 -1.40 -10.72
CA SER A 333 0.76 -1.35 -9.26
C SER A 333 0.53 -2.76 -8.66
N PRO A 334 0.77 -2.95 -7.34
CA PRO A 334 0.49 -4.22 -6.67
C PRO A 334 -1.01 -4.44 -6.37
N TYR A 335 -1.87 -3.51 -6.77
CA TYR A 335 -3.31 -3.60 -6.51
C TYR A 335 -4.03 -4.37 -7.62
N VAL A 336 -5.02 -5.17 -7.21
CA VAL A 336 -5.95 -5.89 -8.10
C VAL A 336 -7.35 -5.47 -7.74
N ASP A 337 -8.11 -5.03 -8.73
CA ASP A 337 -9.53 -4.76 -8.61
C ASP A 337 -10.33 -5.94 -9.17
N TYR A 338 -11.42 -6.28 -8.49
CA TYR A 338 -12.21 -7.47 -8.80
C TYR A 338 -13.67 -7.29 -8.41
N LEU A 339 -14.53 -8.14 -8.94
CA LEU A 339 -15.93 -8.26 -8.54
C LEU A 339 -16.11 -9.42 -7.57
N VAL A 340 -17.05 -9.26 -6.65
CA VAL A 340 -17.35 -10.26 -5.62
C VAL A 340 -18.85 -10.60 -5.70
N PRO A 341 -19.23 -11.77 -6.24
CA PRO A 341 -20.61 -12.27 -6.18
C PRO A 341 -21.04 -12.56 -4.74
N ASN A 342 -22.24 -12.15 -4.36
CA ASN A 342 -22.78 -12.41 -3.02
C ASN A 342 -23.35 -13.83 -2.94
N PHE A 343 -22.68 -14.72 -2.24
CA PHE A 343 -23.07 -16.14 -2.12
C PHE A 343 -24.39 -16.36 -1.37
N LYS A 344 -24.83 -15.41 -0.56
CA LYS A 344 -26.17 -15.47 0.06
C LYS A 344 -27.31 -15.24 -0.93
N LYS A 345 -27.06 -14.50 -2.02
CA LYS A 345 -28.05 -14.13 -3.03
C LYS A 345 -27.85 -14.91 -4.35
N MET A 346 -26.62 -14.99 -4.82
CA MET A 346 -26.26 -15.72 -6.06
C MET A 346 -25.90 -17.18 -5.74
N THR A 347 -26.86 -17.94 -5.19
CA THR A 347 -26.63 -19.31 -4.72
C THR A 347 -26.40 -20.32 -5.84
N ASN A 348 -26.94 -20.08 -7.06
CA ASN A 348 -26.78 -20.99 -8.20
C ASN A 348 -25.38 -20.79 -8.84
N PRO A 349 -24.50 -21.81 -8.84
CA PRO A 349 -23.16 -21.70 -9.40
C PRO A 349 -23.15 -21.42 -10.92
N LYS A 350 -24.14 -21.90 -11.68
CA LYS A 350 -24.24 -21.60 -13.11
C LYS A 350 -24.54 -20.13 -13.39
N VAL A 351 -25.31 -19.47 -12.52
CA VAL A 351 -25.55 -18.02 -12.63
C VAL A 351 -24.27 -17.24 -12.36
N ARG A 352 -23.46 -17.64 -11.35
CA ARG A 352 -22.15 -17.03 -11.11
C ARG A 352 -21.18 -17.27 -12.28
N GLN A 353 -21.16 -18.48 -12.84
CA GLN A 353 -20.37 -18.78 -14.05
C GLN A 353 -20.83 -17.97 -15.27
N ALA A 354 -22.14 -17.76 -15.42
CA ALA A 354 -22.68 -16.91 -16.49
C ALA A 354 -22.26 -15.45 -16.28
N LEU A 355 -22.26 -14.95 -15.03
CA LEU A 355 -21.75 -13.61 -14.71
C LEU A 355 -20.26 -13.48 -15.07
N LEU A 356 -19.44 -14.47 -14.69
CA LEU A 356 -18.03 -14.51 -15.08
C LEU A 356 -17.88 -14.48 -16.62
N ALA A 357 -18.64 -15.30 -17.33
CA ALA A 357 -18.58 -15.36 -18.79
C ALA A 357 -19.03 -14.04 -19.45
N ALA A 358 -20.01 -13.34 -18.88
CA ALA A 358 -20.52 -12.07 -19.39
C ALA A 358 -19.64 -10.85 -19.02
N THR A 359 -18.70 -10.99 -18.09
CA THR A 359 -17.88 -9.88 -17.63
C THR A 359 -16.77 -9.55 -18.64
N SER A 360 -16.77 -8.32 -19.14
CA SER A 360 -15.73 -7.81 -20.03
C SER A 360 -14.75 -6.89 -19.27
N GLN A 361 -13.56 -7.38 -19.01
CA GLN A 361 -12.45 -6.57 -18.48
C GLN A 361 -12.08 -5.46 -19.48
N ASP A 362 -12.08 -5.76 -20.79
CA ASP A 362 -11.74 -4.79 -21.84
C ASP A 362 -12.70 -3.60 -21.84
N ALA A 363 -14.00 -3.85 -21.63
CA ALA A 363 -15.00 -2.79 -21.53
C ALA A 363 -14.77 -1.91 -20.26
N TRP A 364 -14.49 -2.54 -19.14
CA TRP A 364 -14.15 -1.86 -17.88
C TRP A 364 -12.90 -1.00 -18.03
N ILE A 365 -11.80 -1.58 -18.54
CA ILE A 365 -10.52 -0.90 -18.74
C ILE A 365 -10.67 0.27 -19.72
N LYS A 366 -11.34 0.06 -20.86
CA LYS A 366 -11.60 1.12 -21.85
C LYS A 366 -12.37 2.29 -21.23
N ALA A 367 -13.41 2.00 -20.45
CA ALA A 367 -14.21 3.03 -19.78
C ALA A 367 -13.42 3.79 -18.71
N GLY A 368 -12.43 3.15 -18.08
CA GLY A 368 -11.59 3.68 -17.02
C GLY A 368 -10.39 4.53 -17.45
N GLY A 369 -10.09 4.57 -18.76
CA GLY A 369 -8.93 5.33 -19.27
C GLY A 369 -7.96 4.49 -20.12
N GLY A 370 -8.31 3.23 -20.38
CA GLY A 370 -7.57 2.34 -21.26
C GLY A 370 -6.28 1.77 -20.64
N ASP A 371 -5.39 1.32 -21.51
CA ASP A 371 -4.13 0.64 -21.18
C ASP A 371 -3.08 1.51 -20.47
N LYS A 372 -3.26 2.83 -20.49
CA LYS A 372 -2.46 3.75 -19.67
C LYS A 372 -2.86 3.73 -18.19
N ALA A 373 -4.12 3.46 -17.89
CA ALA A 373 -4.64 3.43 -16.53
C ALA A 373 -4.61 2.03 -15.90
N TYR A 374 -4.76 0.99 -16.73
CA TYR A 374 -5.02 -0.37 -16.26
C TYR A 374 -4.39 -1.44 -17.16
N THR A 375 -4.24 -2.65 -16.61
CA THR A 375 -3.97 -3.88 -17.34
C THR A 375 -4.89 -4.98 -16.84
N ASN A 376 -5.22 -5.97 -17.69
CA ASN A 376 -6.09 -7.09 -17.32
C ASN A 376 -5.52 -7.88 -16.13
N ALA A 377 -6.36 -8.22 -15.16
CA ALA A 377 -6.02 -9.13 -14.07
C ALA A 377 -6.44 -10.57 -14.41
N TYR A 378 -5.63 -11.55 -13.99
CA TYR A 378 -5.87 -12.97 -14.25
C TYR A 378 -5.88 -13.82 -12.96
N SER A 379 -5.77 -13.18 -11.80
CA SER A 379 -5.73 -13.79 -10.48
C SER A 379 -6.07 -12.72 -9.45
N ILE A 380 -6.53 -13.13 -8.26
CA ILE A 380 -6.61 -12.23 -7.10
C ILE A 380 -5.21 -11.88 -6.57
N ILE A 381 -4.23 -12.73 -6.87
CA ILE A 381 -2.83 -12.53 -6.51
C ILE A 381 -2.17 -11.68 -7.60
N ASN A 382 -1.57 -10.55 -7.23
CA ASN A 382 -0.89 -9.67 -8.18
C ASN A 382 0.42 -10.31 -8.70
N PRO A 383 0.81 -10.10 -9.97
CA PRO A 383 2.08 -10.60 -10.53
C PRO A 383 3.34 -10.20 -9.76
N ALA A 384 3.30 -9.12 -8.99
CA ALA A 384 4.41 -8.72 -8.12
C ALA A 384 4.71 -9.75 -6.99
N LEU A 385 3.74 -10.61 -6.66
CA LEU A 385 3.92 -11.71 -5.70
C LEU A 385 4.45 -12.96 -6.42
N THR A 386 5.70 -12.92 -6.85
CA THR A 386 6.31 -13.88 -7.79
C THR A 386 6.24 -15.33 -7.32
N THR A 387 6.29 -15.58 -6.00
CA THR A 387 6.25 -16.92 -5.40
C THR A 387 4.87 -17.59 -5.49
N ALA A 388 3.80 -16.78 -5.54
CA ALA A 388 2.42 -17.26 -5.46
C ALA A 388 1.57 -16.93 -6.70
N TYR A 389 2.03 -16.06 -7.59
CA TYR A 389 1.27 -15.69 -8.78
C TYR A 389 1.23 -16.81 -9.81
N ALA A 390 0.03 -17.04 -10.33
CA ALA A 390 -0.20 -17.77 -11.58
C ALA A 390 -1.47 -17.20 -12.25
N LYS A 391 -1.55 -17.28 -13.59
CA LYS A 391 -2.83 -17.03 -14.26
C LYS A 391 -3.81 -18.12 -13.86
N ASN A 392 -4.94 -17.74 -13.29
CA ASN A 392 -5.94 -18.69 -12.83
C ASN A 392 -6.69 -19.30 -14.02
N PRO A 393 -6.63 -20.62 -14.24
CA PRO A 393 -7.22 -21.28 -15.42
C PRO A 393 -8.77 -21.28 -15.42
N ALA A 394 -9.40 -20.95 -14.30
CA ALA A 394 -10.86 -20.81 -14.23
C ALA A 394 -11.38 -19.61 -15.04
N PHE A 395 -10.56 -18.59 -15.27
CA PHE A 395 -10.93 -17.39 -16.04
C PHE A 395 -10.65 -17.58 -17.54
N LYS A 396 -11.40 -18.51 -18.14
CA LYS A 396 -11.18 -19.05 -19.49
C LYS A 396 -11.95 -18.34 -20.62
N TYR A 397 -12.79 -17.36 -20.31
CA TYR A 397 -13.69 -16.76 -21.31
C TYR A 397 -13.08 -15.56 -22.06
N GLY A 398 -11.79 -15.29 -21.83
CA GLY A 398 -11.07 -14.15 -22.43
C GLY A 398 -11.43 -12.81 -21.75
N THR A 399 -10.68 -11.76 -22.09
CA THR A 399 -10.81 -10.43 -21.45
C THR A 399 -12.04 -9.66 -21.94
N GLY A 400 -12.54 -9.98 -23.15
CA GLY A 400 -13.79 -9.43 -23.70
C GLY A 400 -15.06 -10.08 -23.18
N GLY A 401 -14.94 -11.20 -22.46
CA GLY A 401 -16.07 -12.05 -22.06
C GLY A 401 -16.58 -12.95 -23.20
N ASN A 402 -17.61 -13.75 -22.90
CA ASN A 402 -18.29 -14.64 -23.85
C ASN A 402 -19.80 -14.62 -23.62
N ILE A 403 -20.48 -13.72 -24.32
CA ILE A 403 -21.93 -13.48 -24.17
C ILE A 403 -22.75 -14.71 -24.50
N GLU A 404 -22.40 -15.48 -25.54
CA GLU A 404 -23.17 -16.65 -25.95
C GLU A 404 -23.07 -17.80 -24.94
N GLU A 405 -21.88 -18.02 -24.35
CA GLU A 405 -21.73 -18.98 -23.27
C GLU A 405 -22.48 -18.54 -22.02
N ALA A 406 -22.49 -17.25 -21.70
CA ALA A 406 -23.27 -16.70 -20.59
C ALA A 406 -24.75 -16.96 -20.75
N LYS A 407 -25.34 -16.72 -21.94
CA LYS A 407 -26.74 -17.01 -22.25
C LYS A 407 -27.05 -18.50 -22.09
N LYS A 408 -26.17 -19.39 -22.59
CA LYS A 408 -26.29 -20.84 -22.47
C LYS A 408 -26.32 -21.26 -20.99
N LEU A 409 -25.38 -20.74 -20.17
CA LEU A 409 -25.30 -21.03 -18.72
C LEU A 409 -26.53 -20.54 -17.97
N LEU A 410 -27.07 -19.35 -18.30
CA LEU A 410 -28.32 -18.86 -17.71
C LEU A 410 -29.52 -19.75 -18.09
N LYS A 411 -29.60 -20.21 -19.32
CA LYS A 411 -30.65 -21.15 -19.75
C LYS A 411 -30.52 -22.48 -19.01
N GLU A 412 -29.31 -23.03 -18.89
CA GLU A 412 -29.04 -24.25 -18.12
C GLU A 412 -29.33 -24.10 -16.63
N ALA A 413 -29.19 -22.89 -16.09
CA ALA A 413 -29.55 -22.55 -14.71
C ALA A 413 -31.08 -22.46 -14.49
N GLY A 414 -31.89 -22.49 -15.55
CA GLY A 414 -33.32 -22.22 -15.49
C GLY A 414 -33.66 -20.76 -15.20
N GLN A 415 -32.71 -19.87 -15.38
CA GLN A 415 -32.82 -18.43 -15.09
C GLN A 415 -32.32 -17.59 -16.27
N PRO A 416 -33.06 -17.55 -17.40
CA PRO A 416 -32.58 -16.89 -18.61
C PRO A 416 -32.43 -15.37 -18.49
N ASN A 417 -33.13 -14.74 -17.53
CA ASN A 417 -33.12 -13.27 -17.33
C ASN A 417 -33.11 -12.91 -15.84
N PRO A 418 -32.07 -13.27 -15.06
CA PRO A 418 -32.04 -12.95 -13.64
C PRO A 418 -31.81 -11.45 -13.41
N SER A 419 -32.47 -10.92 -12.39
CA SER A 419 -32.22 -9.55 -11.93
C SER A 419 -31.03 -9.55 -10.98
N ILE A 420 -30.09 -8.62 -11.17
CA ILE A 420 -28.92 -8.44 -10.33
C ILE A 420 -28.71 -6.96 -9.98
N LYS A 421 -28.25 -6.70 -8.76
CA LYS A 421 -27.85 -5.38 -8.28
C LYS A 421 -26.35 -5.32 -8.13
N PHE A 422 -25.70 -4.46 -8.89
CA PHE A 422 -24.26 -4.18 -8.76
C PHE A 422 -24.05 -2.95 -7.89
N THR A 423 -23.50 -3.14 -6.70
CA THR A 423 -23.11 -2.07 -5.77
C THR A 423 -21.62 -1.79 -5.91
N TYR A 424 -21.27 -0.54 -6.22
CA TYR A 424 -19.90 -0.14 -6.51
C TYR A 424 -19.52 1.18 -5.82
N SER A 425 -18.21 1.35 -5.59
CA SER A 425 -17.65 2.59 -5.10
C SER A 425 -17.64 3.63 -6.22
N GLY A 426 -18.42 4.68 -6.04
CA GLY A 426 -18.68 5.73 -7.02
C GLY A 426 -18.06 7.08 -6.68
N GLY A 427 -18.76 8.15 -7.07
CA GLY A 427 -18.34 9.53 -6.80
C GLY A 427 -17.41 10.12 -7.86
N THR A 428 -17.09 9.39 -8.93
CA THR A 428 -16.31 9.91 -10.06
C THR A 428 -16.96 9.57 -11.41
N PRO A 429 -16.83 10.43 -12.43
CA PRO A 429 -17.30 10.12 -13.78
C PRO A 429 -16.68 8.82 -14.34
N THR A 430 -15.46 8.49 -13.93
CA THR A 430 -14.74 7.29 -14.38
C THR A 430 -15.42 6.04 -13.83
N SER A 431 -15.66 5.96 -12.51
CA SER A 431 -16.33 4.80 -11.89
C SER A 431 -17.74 4.57 -12.42
N GLN A 432 -18.49 5.66 -12.69
CA GLN A 432 -19.83 5.59 -13.30
C GLN A 432 -19.77 5.00 -14.71
N LYS A 433 -18.81 5.44 -15.55
CA LYS A 433 -18.61 4.88 -16.90
C LYS A 433 -18.21 3.41 -16.87
N GLN A 434 -17.34 3.03 -15.94
CA GLN A 434 -16.91 1.65 -15.76
C GLN A 434 -18.08 0.74 -15.35
N ALA A 435 -18.89 1.15 -14.37
CA ALA A 435 -20.07 0.41 -13.95
C ALA A 435 -21.11 0.29 -15.09
N ALA A 436 -21.34 1.36 -15.86
CA ALA A 436 -22.22 1.34 -17.02
C ALA A 436 -21.72 0.39 -18.12
N ALA A 437 -20.40 0.31 -18.34
CA ALA A 437 -19.82 -0.61 -19.32
C ALA A 437 -20.04 -2.09 -18.95
N LEU A 438 -19.89 -2.45 -17.67
CA LEU A 438 -20.22 -3.81 -17.20
C LEU A 438 -21.72 -4.10 -17.30
N LYS A 439 -22.58 -3.16 -16.91
CA LYS A 439 -24.03 -3.28 -17.08
C LYS A 439 -24.38 -3.63 -18.52
N ASP A 440 -23.84 -2.91 -19.51
CA ASP A 440 -24.11 -3.16 -20.93
C ASP A 440 -23.71 -4.58 -21.35
N THR A 441 -22.56 -5.10 -20.91
CA THR A 441 -22.12 -6.46 -21.24
C THR A 441 -23.01 -7.51 -20.59
N TRP A 442 -23.40 -7.32 -19.34
CA TRP A 442 -24.26 -8.26 -18.61
C TRP A 442 -25.70 -8.27 -19.15
N GLU A 443 -26.24 -7.11 -19.54
CA GLU A 443 -27.58 -7.01 -20.14
C GLU A 443 -27.63 -7.70 -21.52
N LYS A 444 -26.55 -7.62 -22.32
CA LYS A 444 -26.43 -8.39 -23.57
C LYS A 444 -26.44 -9.90 -23.34
N ALA A 445 -25.99 -10.37 -22.19
CA ALA A 445 -26.05 -11.78 -21.80
C ALA A 445 -27.40 -12.21 -21.25
N GLY A 446 -28.33 -11.30 -20.98
CA GLY A 446 -29.66 -11.59 -20.47
C GLY A 446 -29.91 -11.16 -19.03
N PHE A 447 -28.92 -10.67 -18.28
CA PHE A 447 -29.15 -10.13 -16.94
C PHE A 447 -29.99 -8.84 -16.97
N LYS A 448 -30.79 -8.60 -15.94
CA LYS A 448 -31.44 -7.32 -15.69
C LYS A 448 -30.67 -6.58 -14.60
N VAL A 449 -29.95 -5.53 -14.96
CA VAL A 449 -28.94 -4.92 -14.08
C VAL A 449 -29.41 -3.60 -13.47
N THR A 450 -29.41 -3.55 -12.15
CA THR A 450 -29.56 -2.30 -11.38
C THR A 450 -28.18 -1.88 -10.85
N LEU A 451 -27.75 -0.65 -11.15
CA LEU A 451 -26.56 -0.04 -10.58
C LEU A 451 -26.89 0.65 -9.27
N ASN A 452 -26.09 0.43 -8.25
CA ASN A 452 -26.19 1.07 -6.93
C ASN A 452 -24.85 1.72 -6.60
N GLU A 453 -24.77 3.03 -6.82
CA GLU A 453 -23.58 3.83 -6.53
C GLU A 453 -23.57 4.22 -5.06
N LEU A 454 -22.45 3.95 -4.38
CA LEU A 454 -22.17 4.44 -3.03
C LEU A 454 -20.85 5.22 -3.06
N THR A 455 -20.73 6.22 -2.21
CA THR A 455 -19.52 7.04 -2.08
C THR A 455 -18.81 6.78 -0.75
N ASP A 456 -18.86 7.69 0.19
CA ASP A 456 -18.10 7.64 1.45
C ASP A 456 -18.51 6.48 2.37
N THR A 457 -19.73 5.96 2.22
CA THR A 457 -20.25 4.84 3.03
C THR A 457 -20.07 3.47 2.38
N TYR A 458 -19.35 3.39 1.27
CA TYR A 458 -19.25 2.15 0.47
C TYR A 458 -18.83 0.94 1.32
N TYR A 459 -17.71 1.04 2.00
CA TYR A 459 -17.18 -0.06 2.80
C TYR A 459 -18.03 -0.35 4.05
N ASP A 460 -18.62 0.65 4.68
CA ASP A 460 -19.53 0.45 5.82
C ASP A 460 -20.76 -0.39 5.40
N VAL A 461 -21.23 -0.21 4.17
CA VAL A 461 -22.37 -0.96 3.63
C VAL A 461 -21.96 -2.37 3.26
N ILE A 462 -20.92 -2.57 2.47
CA ILE A 462 -20.58 -3.89 1.93
C ILE A 462 -19.92 -4.83 2.95
N GLN A 463 -19.39 -4.31 4.05
CA GLN A 463 -18.90 -5.09 5.20
C GLN A 463 -20.05 -5.60 6.10
N ASN A 464 -21.29 -5.24 5.81
CA ASN A 464 -22.44 -5.83 6.46
C ASN A 464 -22.79 -7.17 5.77
N PRO A 465 -22.86 -8.29 6.51
CA PRO A 465 -23.17 -9.60 5.92
C PRO A 465 -24.56 -9.70 5.27
N ASN A 466 -25.43 -8.72 5.50
CA ASN A 466 -26.76 -8.59 4.89
C ASN A 466 -26.85 -7.41 3.91
N ALA A 467 -25.71 -6.94 3.40
CA ALA A 467 -25.68 -5.86 2.41
C ALA A 467 -26.58 -6.17 1.20
N ASP A 468 -27.33 -5.15 0.76
CA ASP A 468 -28.26 -5.26 -0.34
C ASP A 468 -27.55 -5.07 -1.69
N GLY A 469 -26.86 -6.12 -2.14
CA GLY A 469 -26.19 -6.22 -3.44
C GLY A 469 -26.02 -7.67 -3.82
N ASP A 470 -26.08 -7.96 -5.11
CA ASP A 470 -25.78 -9.28 -5.67
C ASP A 470 -24.32 -9.40 -6.07
N ILE A 471 -23.72 -8.26 -6.42
CA ILE A 471 -22.33 -8.14 -6.83
C ILE A 471 -21.76 -6.88 -6.17
N PHE A 472 -20.53 -6.99 -5.66
CA PHE A 472 -19.77 -5.87 -5.12
C PHE A 472 -18.46 -5.69 -5.89
N TRP A 473 -17.94 -4.46 -5.93
CA TRP A 473 -16.57 -4.18 -6.36
C TRP A 473 -15.64 -4.31 -5.16
N GLY A 474 -14.43 -4.81 -5.37
CA GLY A 474 -13.37 -4.89 -4.38
C GLY A 474 -12.02 -4.57 -5.00
N GLY A 475 -11.11 -4.07 -4.19
CA GLY A 475 -9.72 -3.86 -4.55
C GLY A 475 -8.81 -4.28 -3.40
N TRP A 476 -7.69 -4.94 -3.69
CA TRP A 476 -6.74 -5.38 -2.68
C TRP A 476 -5.29 -5.30 -3.15
N GLY A 477 -4.40 -4.95 -2.24
CA GLY A 477 -2.96 -5.04 -2.38
C GLY A 477 -2.35 -5.76 -1.18
N ALA A 478 -1.32 -6.55 -1.40
CA ALA A 478 -0.64 -7.26 -0.30
C ALA A 478 0.06 -6.28 0.65
N ASP A 479 -0.03 -6.51 1.95
CA ASP A 479 0.61 -5.69 2.99
C ASP A 479 2.13 -5.90 3.06
N TRP A 480 2.58 -7.08 2.66
CA TRP A 480 3.98 -7.42 2.36
C TRP A 480 4.01 -8.43 1.22
N PRO A 481 5.18 -8.67 0.56
CA PRO A 481 5.26 -9.52 -0.63
C PRO A 481 4.99 -11.01 -0.35
N SER A 482 3.77 -11.33 0.10
CA SER A 482 3.32 -12.69 0.35
C SER A 482 1.81 -12.80 0.15
N ALA A 483 1.36 -13.88 -0.48
CA ALA A 483 -0.07 -14.18 -0.64
C ALA A 483 -0.77 -14.50 0.69
N SER A 484 -0.01 -14.66 1.79
CA SER A 484 -0.53 -14.77 3.15
C SER A 484 -1.33 -13.55 3.60
N THR A 485 -1.10 -12.38 2.97
CA THR A 485 -1.85 -11.15 3.21
C THR A 485 -2.97 -10.89 2.20
N VAL A 486 -3.16 -11.79 1.23
CA VAL A 486 -4.20 -11.71 0.21
C VAL A 486 -5.29 -12.75 0.49
N ILE A 487 -4.95 -14.03 0.36
CA ILE A 487 -5.94 -15.12 0.41
C ILE A 487 -6.63 -15.22 1.78
N PRO A 488 -5.93 -15.33 2.92
CA PRO A 488 -6.59 -15.41 4.22
C PRO A 488 -7.36 -14.13 4.56
N ALA A 489 -6.82 -12.96 4.21
CA ALA A 489 -7.47 -11.69 4.49
C ALA A 489 -8.84 -11.58 3.81
N LEU A 490 -8.98 -12.12 2.59
CA LEU A 490 -10.19 -12.00 1.77
C LEU A 490 -11.13 -13.21 1.89
N PHE A 491 -10.62 -14.43 2.12
CA PHE A 491 -11.40 -15.67 1.94
C PHE A 491 -11.33 -16.66 3.10
N ASP A 492 -10.63 -16.37 4.21
CA ASP A 492 -10.78 -17.18 5.42
C ASP A 492 -12.10 -16.85 6.10
N SER A 493 -13.10 -17.70 5.87
CA SER A 493 -14.44 -17.46 6.39
C SER A 493 -14.53 -17.45 7.91
N ARG A 494 -13.56 -18.06 8.62
CA ARG A 494 -13.53 -18.16 10.09
C ARG A 494 -13.19 -16.83 10.75
N ILE A 495 -12.37 -15.99 10.07
CA ILE A 495 -11.99 -14.66 10.56
C ILE A 495 -12.84 -13.54 9.99
N ASN A 496 -13.38 -13.72 8.78
CA ASN A 496 -14.16 -12.71 8.10
C ASN A 496 -15.65 -12.77 8.47
N LEU A 497 -16.27 -13.97 8.44
CA LEU A 497 -17.72 -14.10 8.53
C LEU A 497 -18.21 -14.22 9.97
N THR A 498 -18.84 -13.18 10.47
CA THR A 498 -19.50 -13.13 11.78
C THR A 498 -20.98 -12.78 11.63
N ALA A 499 -21.74 -12.78 12.72
CA ALA A 499 -23.13 -12.35 12.72
C ALA A 499 -23.29 -10.85 12.39
N LYS A 500 -22.24 -10.03 12.59
CA LYS A 500 -22.29 -8.57 12.46
C LYS A 500 -21.44 -8.02 11.31
N SER A 501 -20.46 -8.79 10.83
CA SER A 501 -19.56 -8.33 9.78
C SER A 501 -19.11 -9.51 8.92
N ASN A 502 -18.89 -9.25 7.63
CA ASN A 502 -18.23 -10.18 6.72
C ASN A 502 -16.73 -9.81 6.49
N GLY A 503 -16.18 -8.89 7.28
CA GLY A 503 -14.78 -8.49 7.19
C GLY A 503 -14.43 -7.94 5.81
N GLN A 504 -13.44 -8.56 5.15
CA GLN A 504 -13.05 -8.26 3.77
C GLN A 504 -13.65 -9.24 2.75
N ASP A 505 -14.37 -10.27 3.20
CA ASP A 505 -15.12 -11.20 2.34
C ASP A 505 -16.52 -10.66 2.03
N TYR A 506 -16.59 -9.63 1.19
CA TYR A 506 -17.84 -8.96 0.82
C TYR A 506 -18.85 -9.91 0.18
N GLY A 507 -18.38 -11.03 -0.41
CA GLY A 507 -19.20 -12.06 -1.04
C GLY A 507 -19.85 -13.04 -0.08
N ASN A 508 -19.52 -13.03 1.20
CA ASN A 508 -19.93 -14.06 2.16
C ASN A 508 -19.58 -15.49 1.69
N TYR A 509 -18.42 -15.65 1.06
CA TYR A 509 -17.94 -16.95 0.58
C TYR A 509 -17.52 -17.83 1.76
N LYS A 510 -18.08 -19.02 1.87
CA LYS A 510 -17.77 -19.97 2.93
C LYS A 510 -17.35 -21.31 2.33
N SER A 511 -16.11 -21.72 2.61
CA SER A 511 -15.58 -23.01 2.15
C SER A 511 -14.66 -23.63 3.20
N ASP A 512 -15.07 -24.77 3.76
CA ASP A 512 -14.24 -25.52 4.71
C ASP A 512 -12.98 -26.08 4.03
N GLU A 513 -13.07 -26.39 2.73
CA GLU A 513 -11.93 -26.83 1.91
C GLU A 513 -10.89 -25.72 1.80
N VAL A 514 -11.30 -24.49 1.45
CA VAL A 514 -10.39 -23.34 1.37
C VAL A 514 -9.80 -23.02 2.75
N ASN A 515 -10.60 -23.03 3.81
CA ASN A 515 -10.10 -22.81 5.17
C ASN A 515 -9.01 -23.84 5.56
N LYS A 516 -9.21 -25.12 5.20
CA LYS A 516 -8.21 -26.18 5.45
C LYS A 516 -6.93 -25.95 4.65
N MET A 517 -7.03 -25.55 3.37
CA MET A 517 -5.87 -25.24 2.54
C MET A 517 -5.11 -24.00 3.06
N ILE A 518 -5.81 -23.01 3.62
CA ILE A 518 -5.19 -21.86 4.32
C ILE A 518 -4.38 -22.34 5.53
N ASP A 519 -4.92 -23.28 6.33
CA ASP A 519 -4.19 -23.87 7.47
C ASP A 519 -2.96 -24.67 7.01
N GLU A 520 -3.02 -25.32 5.86
CA GLU A 520 -1.87 -26.02 5.26
C GLU A 520 -0.79 -25.01 4.80
N ALA A 521 -1.19 -23.90 4.16
CA ALA A 521 -0.26 -22.84 3.78
C ALA A 521 0.42 -22.18 5.00
N ALA A 522 -0.34 -21.99 6.09
CA ALA A 522 0.21 -21.42 7.33
C ALA A 522 1.25 -22.33 8.03
N LYS A 523 1.27 -23.64 7.71
CA LYS A 523 2.26 -24.59 8.23
C LYS A 523 3.50 -24.74 7.34
N ALA A 524 3.49 -24.09 6.17
CA ALA A 524 4.63 -24.14 5.25
C ALA A 524 5.89 -23.54 5.91
N THR A 525 7.04 -24.12 5.59
CA THR A 525 8.33 -23.73 6.17
C THR A 525 9.05 -22.65 5.35
N SER A 526 8.49 -22.24 4.22
CA SER A 526 9.00 -21.16 3.37
C SER A 526 7.86 -20.43 2.65
N VAL A 527 8.15 -19.21 2.21
CA VAL A 527 7.20 -18.39 1.41
C VAL A 527 6.88 -19.09 0.08
N ASP A 528 7.89 -19.73 -0.55
CA ASP A 528 7.70 -20.47 -1.81
C ASP A 528 6.75 -21.66 -1.63
N ALA A 529 6.96 -22.47 -0.57
CA ALA A 529 6.09 -23.60 -0.27
C ALA A 529 4.65 -23.16 0.03
N ALA A 530 4.47 -22.07 0.77
CA ALA A 530 3.17 -21.46 0.99
C ALA A 530 2.56 -20.96 -0.33
N GLY A 531 3.38 -20.35 -1.19
CA GLY A 531 2.99 -19.82 -2.50
C GLY A 531 2.36 -20.87 -3.40
N GLU A 532 2.93 -22.08 -3.44
CA GLU A 532 2.37 -23.20 -4.22
C GLU A 532 0.98 -23.65 -3.72
N ILE A 533 0.74 -23.53 -2.41
CA ILE A 533 -0.59 -23.82 -1.84
C ILE A 533 -1.56 -22.68 -2.19
N TYR A 534 -1.13 -21.43 -2.10
CA TYR A 534 -1.97 -20.28 -2.46
C TYR A 534 -2.38 -20.28 -3.94
N LYS A 535 -1.53 -20.73 -4.86
CA LYS A 535 -1.91 -20.97 -6.28
C LYS A 535 -3.08 -21.95 -6.42
N LYS A 536 -3.06 -23.03 -5.62
CA LYS A 536 -4.17 -24.03 -5.62
C LYS A 536 -5.44 -23.43 -5.03
N ILE A 537 -5.33 -22.64 -3.96
CA ILE A 537 -6.48 -21.93 -3.38
C ILE A 537 -7.07 -20.96 -4.38
N ASP A 538 -6.23 -20.14 -5.03
CA ASP A 538 -6.70 -19.19 -6.06
C ASP A 538 -7.46 -19.89 -7.18
N LYS A 539 -6.94 -21.02 -7.68
CA LYS A 539 -7.65 -21.84 -8.67
C LYS A 539 -9.04 -22.25 -8.18
N LYS A 540 -9.14 -22.75 -6.95
CA LYS A 540 -10.42 -23.16 -6.34
C LYS A 540 -11.40 -22.00 -6.21
N LEU A 541 -10.93 -20.83 -5.77
CA LEU A 541 -11.73 -19.60 -5.70
C LEU A 541 -12.29 -19.19 -7.07
N GLY A 542 -11.48 -19.31 -8.12
CA GLY A 542 -11.92 -19.07 -9.50
C GLY A 542 -12.96 -20.08 -9.99
N GLU A 543 -12.77 -21.37 -9.69
CA GLU A 543 -13.74 -22.43 -10.03
C GLU A 543 -15.11 -22.21 -9.37
N ASP A 544 -15.12 -21.75 -8.12
CA ASP A 544 -16.34 -21.41 -7.38
C ASP A 544 -16.92 -20.04 -7.77
N VAL A 545 -16.18 -19.26 -8.56
CA VAL A 545 -16.47 -17.85 -8.87
C VAL A 545 -16.66 -17.04 -7.58
N ALA A 546 -15.76 -17.25 -6.62
CA ALA A 546 -15.73 -16.46 -5.37
C ALA A 546 -15.35 -15.00 -5.64
N TYR A 547 -14.64 -14.77 -6.73
CA TYR A 547 -14.33 -13.45 -7.27
C TYR A 547 -14.23 -13.51 -8.80
N ILE A 548 -14.30 -12.35 -9.45
CA ILE A 548 -14.06 -12.17 -10.89
C ILE A 548 -13.01 -11.07 -11.05
N PRO A 549 -11.80 -11.37 -11.54
CA PRO A 549 -10.76 -10.36 -11.68
C PRO A 549 -11.16 -9.33 -12.74
N LEU A 550 -10.90 -8.06 -12.50
CA LEU A 550 -11.12 -6.98 -13.46
C LEU A 550 -9.78 -6.49 -14.03
N GLU A 551 -8.97 -5.89 -13.19
CA GLU A 551 -7.76 -5.22 -13.65
C GLU A 551 -6.74 -5.04 -12.52
N SER A 552 -5.51 -4.71 -12.90
CA SER A 552 -4.53 -4.10 -12.01
C SER A 552 -4.29 -2.67 -12.46
N GLN A 553 -4.27 -1.75 -11.52
CA GLN A 553 -4.01 -0.33 -11.78
C GLN A 553 -2.59 -0.15 -12.30
N LYS A 554 -2.40 0.86 -13.14
CA LYS A 554 -1.09 1.33 -13.57
C LYS A 554 -0.86 2.75 -13.06
N PHE A 555 0.36 3.01 -12.64
CA PHE A 555 0.75 4.31 -12.13
C PHE A 555 1.44 5.12 -13.22
N TYR A 556 0.64 5.77 -14.07
CA TYR A 556 1.16 6.69 -15.08
C TYR A 556 1.59 7.99 -14.41
N LEU A 557 2.83 7.99 -13.88
CA LEU A 557 3.38 9.09 -13.11
C LEU A 557 4.29 9.98 -13.98
N LEU A 558 4.26 11.28 -13.70
CA LEU A 558 5.13 12.27 -14.34
C LEU A 558 6.06 12.87 -13.28
N ARG A 559 7.28 13.23 -13.69
CA ARG A 559 8.30 13.84 -12.81
C ARG A 559 8.92 15.07 -13.45
N GLY A 560 9.54 15.91 -12.64
CA GLY A 560 10.28 17.09 -13.10
C GLY A 560 11.58 16.71 -13.84
N SER A 561 12.03 17.60 -14.74
CA SER A 561 13.17 17.33 -15.64
C SER A 561 14.54 17.24 -14.96
N ASN A 562 14.65 17.71 -13.72
CA ASN A 562 15.87 17.61 -12.93
C ASN A 562 15.90 16.38 -12.01
N VAL A 563 14.81 15.61 -11.95
CA VAL A 563 14.75 14.38 -11.14
C VAL A 563 15.69 13.33 -11.73
N THR A 564 16.51 12.72 -10.88
CA THR A 564 17.51 11.70 -11.24
C THR A 564 17.31 10.45 -10.39
N ASN A 565 17.88 9.31 -10.83
CA ASN A 565 17.82 8.03 -10.12
C ASN A 565 16.38 7.60 -9.74
N TYR A 566 15.40 8.01 -10.54
CA TYR A 566 14.02 7.55 -10.39
C TYR A 566 13.92 6.10 -10.85
N ILE A 567 13.30 5.26 -10.03
CA ILE A 567 13.04 3.86 -10.32
C ILE A 567 11.60 3.50 -10.01
N ASP A 568 11.06 2.52 -10.74
CA ASP A 568 9.78 1.87 -10.48
C ASP A 568 10.03 0.67 -9.56
N ASN A 569 9.96 0.87 -8.25
CA ASN A 569 10.26 -0.17 -7.28
C ASN A 569 8.98 -0.89 -6.82
N PRO A 570 8.83 -2.21 -7.07
CA PRO A 570 7.71 -2.99 -6.55
C PRO A 570 7.59 -2.94 -5.02
N ALA A 571 8.72 -2.87 -4.32
CA ALA A 571 8.78 -2.83 -2.87
C ALA A 571 8.24 -1.53 -2.24
N THR A 572 8.15 -0.45 -3.01
CA THR A 572 7.47 0.79 -2.62
C THR A 572 6.08 0.92 -3.26
N SER A 573 5.50 -0.21 -3.68
CA SER A 573 4.21 -0.26 -4.37
C SER A 573 4.16 0.61 -5.63
N MET A 574 5.30 0.78 -6.32
CA MET A 574 5.48 1.64 -7.50
C MET A 574 5.30 3.14 -7.23
N TYR A 575 5.23 3.58 -5.98
CA TYR A 575 5.40 4.99 -5.64
C TYR A 575 6.87 5.42 -5.82
N PRO A 576 7.16 6.72 -6.01
CA PRO A 576 8.54 7.20 -6.12
C PRO A 576 9.41 6.68 -4.97
N ASP A 577 10.48 5.93 -5.25
CA ASP A 577 11.35 5.43 -4.18
C ASP A 577 12.28 6.53 -3.67
N LEU A 578 11.90 7.16 -2.56
CA LEU A 578 12.68 8.23 -1.94
C LEU A 578 14.05 7.77 -1.41
N GLY A 579 14.30 6.46 -1.39
CA GLY A 579 15.62 5.89 -1.10
C GLY A 579 16.64 6.06 -2.22
N SER A 580 16.19 6.26 -3.47
CA SER A 580 17.05 6.40 -4.65
C SER A 580 17.01 7.77 -5.30
N VAL A 581 15.86 8.45 -5.27
CA VAL A 581 15.61 9.69 -6.02
C VAL A 581 16.56 10.81 -5.60
N GLY A 582 17.11 11.49 -6.60
CA GLY A 582 17.91 12.71 -6.46
C GLY A 582 17.44 13.81 -7.39
N VAL A 583 18.13 14.94 -7.37
CA VAL A 583 17.91 16.07 -8.28
C VAL A 583 19.24 16.53 -8.88
N LYS A 584 19.21 17.07 -10.10
CA LYS A 584 20.36 17.74 -10.72
C LYS A 584 20.70 19.00 -9.88
N LYS A 585 21.99 19.32 -9.79
CA LYS A 585 22.47 20.58 -9.21
C LYS A 585 22.32 21.74 -10.16
#